data_1c84751fcef3835640d8ebbb7d3425d6
#
_entry.id   1c84751fcef3835640d8ebbb7d3425d6
#
_cell.length_a   1.000
_cell.length_b   1.000
_cell.length_c   1.000
_cell.angle_alpha   90.00
_cell.angle_beta   90.00
_cell.angle_gamma   90.00
#
_symmetry.space_group_name_H-M   'P 1'
#
loop_
_entity.id
_entity.type
_entity.pdbx_description
1 polymer ?
#
loop_
_entity_poly.entity_id
_entity_poly.type
_entity_poly.pdbx_seq_one_letter_code
_entity_poly.pdbx_strand_id
1 'polypeptide(L)'
;MTALAFGSLHLYQGHDPASALTAFGITALGSIFFSWLYVEWNYNLWSVIWLHTLMNLPWIVFRVSTSGAVGDIGANALRLCTIILAIGLTVAYKRKRGLPYRIQINTLITNKIQNA
;
A
#
# COMPACT_ATOMS: atom_id res chain seq x y z
N MET A 1 8.43 11.10 0.80
CA MET A 1 8.97 11.36 2.16
C MET A 1 8.24 10.55 3.22
N THR A 2 6.90 10.53 3.26
CA THR A 2 6.10 9.79 4.26
C THR A 2 6.38 8.29 4.32
N ALA A 3 6.55 7.61 3.17
CA ALA A 3 6.81 6.17 3.13
C ALA A 3 8.15 5.77 3.79
N LEU A 4 9.19 6.58 3.61
CA LEU A 4 10.48 6.35 4.24
C LEU A 4 10.42 6.59 5.75
N ALA A 5 9.75 7.67 6.18
CA ALA A 5 9.55 7.96 7.60
C ALA A 5 8.71 6.85 8.27
N PHE A 6 7.64 6.39 7.63
CA PHE A 6 6.81 5.32 8.15
C PHE A 6 7.57 3.97 8.19
N GLY A 7 8.35 3.65 7.17
CA GLY A 7 9.19 2.45 7.15
C GLY A 7 10.25 2.47 8.24
N SER A 8 10.88 3.63 8.50
CA SER A 8 11.95 3.73 9.52
C SER A 8 11.46 3.46 10.95
N LEU A 9 10.19 3.77 11.26
CA LEU A 9 9.58 3.42 12.54
C LEU A 9 9.47 1.90 12.77
N HIS A 10 9.50 1.11 11.70
CA HIS A 10 9.38 -0.35 11.75
C HIS A 10 10.73 -1.08 11.80
N LEU A 11 11.85 -0.34 11.72
CA LEU A 11 13.19 -0.93 11.90
C LEU A 11 13.36 -1.59 13.27
N TYR A 12 12.68 -1.07 14.29
CA TYR A 12 12.69 -1.63 15.64
C TYR A 12 11.89 -2.93 15.80
N GLN A 13 11.14 -3.36 14.79
CA GLN A 13 10.35 -4.60 14.83
C GLN A 13 11.16 -5.85 14.43
N GLY A 14 12.35 -5.67 13.90
CA GLY A 14 13.26 -6.78 13.57
C GLY A 14 14.15 -7.14 14.75
N HIS A 15 14.30 -8.47 15.00
CA HIS A 15 15.21 -8.99 16.03
C HIS A 15 16.68 -9.03 15.56
N ASP A 16 16.90 -8.92 14.26
CA ASP A 16 18.21 -8.90 13.60
C ASP A 16 18.19 -7.92 12.41
N PRO A 17 19.37 -7.51 11.89
CA PRO A 17 19.44 -6.52 10.80
C PRO A 17 18.70 -6.94 9.53
N ALA A 18 18.65 -8.22 9.20
CA ALA A 18 17.97 -8.69 7.99
C ALA A 18 16.46 -8.60 8.14
N SER A 19 15.90 -9.01 9.28
CA SER A 19 14.46 -8.90 9.56
C SER A 19 14.03 -7.43 9.72
N ALA A 20 14.88 -6.56 10.28
CA ALA A 20 14.62 -5.12 10.36
C ALA A 20 14.54 -4.47 8.96
N LEU A 21 15.48 -4.82 8.08
CA LEU A 21 15.49 -4.31 6.71
C LEU A 21 14.29 -4.84 5.90
N THR A 22 13.90 -6.10 6.12
CA THR A 22 12.72 -6.70 5.50
C THR A 22 11.44 -6.00 5.96
N ALA A 23 11.29 -5.76 7.26
CA ALA A 23 10.16 -5.03 7.82
C ALA A 23 10.07 -3.62 7.25
N PHE A 24 11.20 -2.91 7.17
CA PHE A 24 11.29 -1.59 6.53
C PHE A 24 10.81 -1.65 5.07
N GLY A 25 11.33 -2.58 4.27
CA GLY A 25 10.99 -2.72 2.86
C GLY A 25 9.50 -3.00 2.63
N ILE A 26 8.95 -3.96 3.34
CA ILE A 26 7.52 -4.32 3.26
C ILE A 26 6.64 -3.13 3.65
N THR A 27 6.98 -2.44 4.73
CA THR A 27 6.19 -1.31 5.24
C THR A 27 6.27 -0.09 4.31
N ALA A 28 7.46 0.20 3.77
CA ALA A 28 7.66 1.28 2.82
C ALA A 28 6.88 1.04 1.52
N LEU A 29 6.95 -0.17 0.95
CA LEU A 29 6.19 -0.55 -0.24
C LEU A 29 4.67 -0.51 0.02
N GLY A 30 4.22 -0.99 1.17
CA GLY A 30 2.82 -0.88 1.59
C GLY A 30 2.35 0.57 1.67
N SER A 31 3.17 1.45 2.22
CA SER A 31 2.86 2.88 2.32
C SER A 31 2.75 3.55 0.94
N ILE A 32 3.62 3.20 0.00
CA ILE A 32 3.54 3.67 -1.40
C ILE A 32 2.24 3.21 -2.05
N PHE A 33 1.90 1.92 -1.89
CA PHE A 33 0.66 1.34 -2.42
C PHE A 33 -0.58 2.02 -1.86
N PHE A 34 -0.68 2.20 -0.55
CA PHE A 34 -1.82 2.87 0.06
C PHE A 34 -1.91 4.35 -0.31
N SER A 35 -0.79 5.04 -0.47
CA SER A 35 -0.76 6.43 -0.95
C SER A 35 -1.27 6.53 -2.39
N TRP A 36 -0.86 5.61 -3.27
CA TRP A 36 -1.37 5.51 -4.63
C TRP A 36 -2.88 5.25 -4.63
N LEU A 37 -3.35 4.26 -3.87
CA LEU A 37 -4.77 3.92 -3.77
C LEU A 37 -5.60 5.13 -3.29
N TYR A 38 -5.12 5.84 -2.28
CA TYR A 38 -5.76 7.04 -1.74
C TYR A 38 -5.95 8.12 -2.82
N VAL A 39 -4.92 8.39 -3.61
CA VAL A 39 -4.98 9.37 -4.71
C VAL A 39 -5.93 8.88 -5.80
N GLU A 40 -5.83 7.62 -6.22
CA GLU A 40 -6.64 7.06 -7.30
C GLU A 40 -8.14 7.01 -6.97
N TRP A 41 -8.50 6.84 -5.70
CA TRP A 41 -9.89 6.84 -5.22
C TRP A 41 -10.35 8.22 -4.71
N ASN A 42 -9.84 9.29 -5.33
CA ASN A 42 -10.26 10.66 -5.08
C ASN A 42 -10.05 11.12 -3.64
N TYR A 43 -8.89 10.79 -3.06
CA TYR A 43 -8.54 11.10 -1.66
C TYR A 43 -9.52 10.50 -0.65
N ASN A 44 -10.11 9.36 -0.99
CA ASN A 44 -11.01 8.65 -0.10
C ASN A 44 -10.21 7.83 0.91
N LEU A 45 -10.09 8.35 2.12
CA LEU A 45 -9.37 7.70 3.21
C LEU A 45 -10.03 6.40 3.64
N TRP A 46 -11.36 6.29 3.53
CA TRP A 46 -12.08 5.09 3.91
C TRP A 46 -11.68 3.86 3.09
N SER A 47 -11.39 4.03 1.79
CA SER A 47 -10.92 2.93 0.95
C SER A 47 -9.60 2.34 1.47
N VAL A 48 -8.71 3.20 1.95
CA VAL A 48 -7.41 2.81 2.52
C VAL A 48 -7.59 2.15 3.88
N ILE A 49 -8.39 2.75 4.77
CA ILE A 49 -8.67 2.22 6.11
C ILE A 49 -9.29 0.82 6.01
N TRP A 50 -10.35 0.66 5.20
CA TRP A 50 -11.01 -0.63 5.04
C TRP A 50 -10.08 -1.69 4.46
N LEU A 51 -9.33 -1.37 3.42
CA LEU A 51 -8.40 -2.33 2.82
C LEU A 51 -7.30 -2.71 3.80
N HIS A 52 -6.70 -1.74 4.49
CA HIS A 52 -5.67 -1.99 5.49
C HIS A 52 -6.21 -2.87 6.65
N THR A 53 -7.40 -2.56 7.14
CA THR A 53 -8.06 -3.36 8.18
C THR A 53 -8.35 -4.77 7.70
N LEU A 54 -8.92 -4.93 6.51
CA LEU A 54 -9.21 -6.25 5.92
C LEU A 54 -7.95 -7.06 5.64
N MET A 55 -6.83 -6.41 5.33
CA MET A 55 -5.54 -7.10 5.19
C MET A 55 -4.97 -7.59 6.53
N ASN A 56 -5.23 -6.87 7.63
CA ASN A 56 -4.68 -7.21 8.94
C ASN A 56 -5.62 -8.04 9.81
N LEU A 57 -6.94 -7.86 9.69
CA LEU A 57 -7.93 -8.59 10.49
C LEU A 57 -7.78 -10.11 10.43
N PRO A 58 -7.59 -10.74 9.25
CA PRO A 58 -7.40 -12.19 9.16
C PRO A 58 -6.20 -12.70 9.95
N TRP A 59 -5.13 -11.91 10.06
CA TRP A 59 -3.94 -12.28 10.84
C TRP A 59 -4.26 -12.45 12.32
N ILE A 60 -5.07 -11.53 12.85
CA ILE A 60 -5.47 -11.53 14.26
C ILE A 60 -6.49 -12.65 14.51
N VAL A 61 -7.48 -12.76 13.63
CA VAL A 61 -8.60 -13.72 13.80
C VAL A 61 -8.14 -15.17 13.60
N PHE A 62 -7.38 -15.42 12.54
CA PHE A 62 -6.95 -16.79 12.18
C PHE A 62 -5.57 -17.15 12.72
N ARG A 63 -4.89 -16.25 13.41
CA ARG A 63 -3.53 -16.45 13.94
C ARG A 63 -2.56 -17.01 12.90
N VAL A 64 -2.66 -16.52 11.66
CA VAL A 64 -1.91 -17.05 10.52
C VAL A 64 -0.40 -16.81 10.64
N SER A 65 0.01 -15.81 11.43
CA SER A 65 1.41 -15.54 11.70
C SER A 65 1.61 -14.85 13.04
N THR A 66 2.68 -15.23 13.74
CA THR A 66 3.14 -14.59 14.97
C THR A 66 4.29 -13.59 14.73
N SER A 67 4.82 -13.52 13.52
CA SER A 67 6.03 -12.76 13.17
C SER A 67 5.76 -11.31 12.76
N GLY A 68 4.63 -10.72 13.13
CA GLY A 68 4.35 -9.30 12.93
C GLY A 68 4.41 -8.84 11.47
N ALA A 69 5.13 -7.74 11.19
CA ALA A 69 5.19 -7.14 9.86
C ALA A 69 5.92 -8.01 8.82
N VAL A 70 6.89 -8.81 9.24
CA VAL A 70 7.66 -9.69 8.35
C VAL A 70 6.79 -10.85 7.86
N GLY A 71 5.95 -11.43 8.75
CA GLY A 71 5.08 -12.55 8.42
C GLY A 71 5.83 -13.81 8.00
N ASP A 72 5.08 -14.85 7.72
CA ASP A 72 5.55 -16.03 7.03
C ASP A 72 5.31 -15.95 5.51
N ILE A 73 5.77 -16.95 4.76
CA ILE A 73 5.62 -17.00 3.30
C ILE A 73 4.15 -16.97 2.88
N GLY A 74 3.30 -17.76 3.55
CA GLY A 74 1.86 -17.80 3.24
C GLY A 74 1.18 -16.46 3.47
N ALA A 75 1.55 -15.82 4.57
CA ALA A 75 1.12 -14.50 4.94
C ALA A 75 1.45 -13.45 3.87
N ASN A 76 2.70 -13.42 3.46
CA ASN A 76 3.15 -12.46 2.46
C ASN A 76 2.55 -12.73 1.07
N ALA A 77 2.32 -14.00 0.72
CA ALA A 77 1.62 -14.38 -0.50
C ALA A 77 0.17 -13.84 -0.51
N LEU A 78 -0.57 -13.98 0.59
CA LEU A 78 -1.93 -13.45 0.70
C LEU A 78 -1.96 -11.91 0.62
N ARG A 79 -1.01 -11.23 1.27
CA ARG A 79 -0.85 -9.77 1.14
C ARG A 79 -0.62 -9.35 -0.31
N LEU A 80 0.30 -10.04 -0.99
CA LEU A 80 0.60 -9.77 -2.38
C LEU A 80 -0.62 -9.99 -3.29
N CYS A 81 -1.36 -11.10 -3.11
CA CYS A 81 -2.60 -11.35 -3.82
C CYS A 81 -3.64 -10.24 -3.61
N THR A 82 -3.79 -9.77 -2.37
CA THR A 82 -4.72 -8.67 -2.05
C THR A 82 -4.31 -7.36 -2.73
N ILE A 83 -3.01 -7.05 -2.76
CA ILE A 83 -2.48 -5.86 -3.44
C ILE A 83 -2.72 -5.96 -4.95
N ILE A 84 -2.41 -7.10 -5.56
CA ILE A 84 -2.63 -7.33 -7.01
C ILE A 84 -4.12 -7.21 -7.34
N LEU A 85 -5.00 -7.78 -6.52
CA LEU A 85 -6.44 -7.69 -6.69
C LEU A 85 -6.93 -6.24 -6.60
N ALA A 86 -6.47 -5.49 -5.59
CA ALA A 86 -6.85 -4.08 -5.42
C ALA A 86 -6.38 -3.20 -6.59
N ILE A 87 -5.17 -3.44 -7.09
CA ILE A 87 -4.65 -2.75 -8.29
C ILE A 87 -5.50 -3.13 -9.51
N GLY A 88 -5.73 -4.41 -9.73
CA GLY A 88 -6.53 -4.92 -10.85
C GLY A 88 -7.95 -4.36 -10.86
N LEU A 89 -8.64 -4.36 -9.73
CA LEU A 89 -9.98 -3.80 -9.59
C LEU A 89 -10.00 -2.28 -9.82
N THR A 90 -9.01 -1.55 -9.30
CA THR A 90 -8.90 -0.10 -9.52
C THR A 90 -8.69 0.23 -11.00
N VAL A 91 -7.79 -0.49 -11.67
CA VAL A 91 -7.53 -0.32 -13.11
C VAL A 91 -8.76 -0.70 -13.93
N ALA A 92 -9.38 -1.84 -13.66
CA ALA A 92 -10.59 -2.30 -14.37
C ALA A 92 -11.75 -1.32 -14.20
N TYR A 93 -11.99 -0.84 -12.98
CA TYR A 93 -13.02 0.16 -12.69
C TYR A 93 -12.79 1.45 -13.48
N LYS A 94 -11.57 1.97 -13.47
CA LYS A 94 -11.24 3.20 -14.20
C LYS A 94 -11.36 3.05 -15.70
N ARG A 95 -10.87 1.94 -16.26
CA ARG A 95 -11.03 1.65 -17.69
C ARG A 95 -12.49 1.56 -18.10
N LYS A 96 -13.31 0.82 -17.32
CA LYS A 96 -14.75 0.67 -17.61
C LYS A 96 -15.50 2.00 -17.55
N ARG A 97 -15.07 2.93 -16.71
CA ARG A 97 -15.70 4.26 -16.53
C ARG A 97 -15.07 5.35 -17.39
N GLY A 98 -14.02 5.07 -18.14
CA GLY A 98 -13.28 6.09 -18.91
C GLY A 98 -12.63 7.16 -18.02
N LEU A 99 -12.30 6.81 -16.76
CA LEU A 99 -11.74 7.77 -15.82
C LEU A 99 -10.22 7.86 -15.97
N PRO A 100 -9.63 9.07 -15.97
CA PRO A 100 -8.19 9.24 -16.00
C PRO A 100 -7.55 8.79 -14.69
N TYR A 101 -6.27 8.38 -14.76
CA TYR A 101 -5.46 8.11 -13.57
C TYR A 101 -5.07 9.43 -12.91
N ARG A 102 -5.44 9.62 -11.65
CA ARG A 102 -5.22 10.87 -10.93
C ARG A 102 -3.76 11.19 -10.66
N ILE A 103 -2.94 10.16 -10.50
CA ILE A 103 -1.50 10.35 -10.34
C ILE A 103 -0.86 11.04 -11.55
N GLN A 104 -1.44 10.85 -12.75
CA GLN A 104 -0.98 11.51 -13.97
C GLN A 104 -1.44 12.97 -14.10
N ILE A 105 -2.58 13.30 -13.48
CA ILE A 105 -3.14 14.66 -13.54
C ILE A 105 -2.45 15.61 -12.56
N ASN A 106 -2.04 15.09 -11.40
CA ASN A 106 -1.44 15.87 -10.32
C ASN A 106 0.08 15.90 -10.33
N THR A 107 0.73 15.47 -11.42
CA THR A 107 2.18 15.62 -11.55
C THR A 107 2.53 17.10 -11.79
N LEU A 108 3.59 17.57 -11.13
CA LEU A 108 4.12 18.95 -11.25
C LEU A 108 4.36 19.39 -12.71
N ILE A 109 4.50 18.42 -13.63
CA ILE A 109 4.70 18.65 -15.07
C ILE A 109 3.41 19.11 -15.73
N THR A 110 2.24 18.54 -15.35
CA THR A 110 0.95 18.90 -15.94
C THR A 110 0.48 20.28 -15.49
N ASN A 111 0.77 20.68 -14.26
CA ASN A 111 0.47 22.01 -13.77
C ASN A 111 1.28 23.12 -14.48
N LYS A 112 2.47 22.79 -14.98
CA LYS A 112 3.32 23.75 -15.70
C LYS A 112 2.83 24.02 -17.14
N ILE A 113 2.17 23.03 -17.75
CA ILE A 113 1.61 23.15 -19.12
C ILE A 113 0.27 23.90 -19.12
N GLN A 114 -0.52 23.80 -18.05
CA GLN A 114 -1.80 24.51 -17.94
C GLN A 114 -1.65 26.01 -17.57
N ASN A 115 -0.51 26.42 -17.04
CA ASN A 115 -0.22 27.80 -16.65
C ASN A 115 0.74 28.52 -17.62
N ALA A 116 1.08 27.91 -18.72
CA ALA A 116 1.86 28.49 -19.82
C ALA A 116 0.96 28.78 -21.03
#